data_23c8d775b4e90852bb8511bbfcb3b364
#
_entry.id   23c8d775b4e90852bb8511bbfcb3b364
#
_cell.length_a   1.000
_cell.length_b   1.000
_cell.length_c   1.000
_cell.angle_alpha   90.00
_cell.angle_beta   90.00
_cell.angle_gamma   90.00
#
_symmetry.space_group_name_H-M   'P 1'
#
loop_
_entity.id
_entity.type
_entity.pdbx_description
1 polymer ?
#
loop_
_entity_poly.entity_id
_entity_poly.type
_entity_poly.pdbx_seq_one_letter_code
_entity_poly.pdbx_strand_id
1 'polypeptide(L)'
;MLTKTFQSFLFAGIASGLVLSACTRSGDDEVTFDQVPPVLQEVPPAGQLPDGIIPSAYRLDLYTDPAQDEFTGAVEIDITASEPHARIWLHSIDHSILSAKAMLEDGSELTATFTRSTADGGVSRLDFATPVPQGNSTLIIEYSAPYNFGLAGLYKAEQKDRPYLATQMEPIDARRLVPSFDEPRFKTSWTLTVATPAGNQVITNGALKAQTTLDDGSIQFQFATTREIQSYLVALAVGPYDLRDGGVLPPNEIRARAVPFRGFAPAGKRDQLEEA
;
A
#
# COMPACT_ATOMS: atom_id res chain seq x y z
N MET A 1 -28.40 -38.19 -1.01
CA MET A 1 -29.19 -38.55 -2.20
C MET A 1 -30.01 -37.34 -2.61
N LEU A 2 -29.53 -36.56 -3.57
CA LEU A 2 -30.30 -35.61 -4.40
C LEU A 2 -29.34 -35.11 -5.48
N THR A 3 -29.44 -35.73 -6.64
CA THR A 3 -28.82 -35.41 -7.92
C THR A 3 -29.45 -34.15 -8.48
N LYS A 4 -28.68 -33.16 -8.88
CA LYS A 4 -29.13 -32.03 -9.74
C LYS A 4 -28.49 -32.17 -11.11
N THR A 5 -29.35 -32.40 -12.07
CA THR A 5 -29.14 -32.53 -13.50
C THR A 5 -28.73 -31.20 -14.13
N PHE A 6 -27.69 -31.22 -14.93
CA PHE A 6 -27.30 -30.12 -15.83
C PHE A 6 -28.13 -30.23 -17.13
N GLN A 7 -28.80 -29.17 -17.51
CA GLN A 7 -29.54 -29.07 -18.75
C GLN A 7 -28.75 -28.20 -19.75
N SER A 8 -28.27 -28.84 -20.79
CA SER A 8 -27.62 -28.20 -21.93
C SER A 8 -28.66 -27.56 -22.85
N PHE A 9 -28.51 -26.29 -23.20
CA PHE A 9 -29.26 -25.65 -24.27
C PHE A 9 -28.42 -25.59 -25.53
N LEU A 10 -28.93 -26.32 -26.55
CA LEU A 10 -28.47 -26.28 -27.92
C LEU A 10 -29.21 -25.13 -28.65
N PHE A 11 -28.49 -24.19 -29.28
CA PHE A 11 -29.08 -23.25 -30.21
C PHE A 11 -28.73 -23.63 -31.64
N ALA A 12 -29.79 -23.93 -32.39
CA ALA A 12 -29.74 -24.25 -33.81
C ALA A 12 -29.62 -22.95 -34.63
N GLY A 13 -28.72 -22.94 -35.62
CA GLY A 13 -28.58 -21.85 -36.57
C GLY A 13 -29.66 -21.86 -37.63
N ILE A 14 -30.14 -20.70 -38.02
CA ILE A 14 -30.96 -20.49 -39.22
C ILE A 14 -30.14 -19.61 -40.16
N ALA A 15 -29.79 -20.19 -41.30
CA ALA A 15 -29.21 -19.47 -42.44
C ALA A 15 -30.36 -18.86 -43.24
N SER A 16 -30.34 -17.57 -43.45
CA SER A 16 -31.18 -16.88 -44.43
C SER A 16 -30.29 -16.15 -45.43
N GLY A 17 -30.34 -16.60 -46.66
CA GLY A 17 -29.68 -15.97 -47.79
C GLY A 17 -30.35 -14.65 -48.17
N LEU A 18 -29.54 -13.64 -48.45
CA LEU A 18 -30.00 -12.40 -49.08
C LEU A 18 -29.32 -12.22 -50.44
N VAL A 19 -30.19 -12.02 -51.44
CA VAL A 19 -29.93 -11.81 -52.86
C VAL A 19 -29.24 -10.45 -53.03
N LEU A 20 -28.11 -10.43 -53.74
CA LEU A 20 -27.45 -9.22 -54.22
C LEU A 20 -28.26 -8.59 -55.36
N SER A 21 -28.71 -7.36 -55.14
CA SER A 21 -29.15 -6.48 -56.22
C SER A 21 -28.05 -5.42 -56.42
N ALA A 22 -27.40 -5.47 -57.56
CA ALA A 22 -26.40 -4.50 -57.98
C ALA A 22 -27.07 -3.20 -58.41
N CYS A 23 -26.78 -2.09 -57.73
CA CYS A 23 -26.97 -0.74 -58.28
C CYS A 23 -25.58 -0.07 -58.34
N THR A 24 -25.10 0.06 -59.57
CA THR A 24 -23.93 0.90 -59.89
C THR A 24 -24.28 2.36 -59.70
N ARG A 25 -23.56 3.04 -58.81
CA ARG A 25 -23.54 4.50 -58.74
C ARG A 25 -22.08 4.93 -58.58
N SER A 26 -21.57 5.53 -59.68
CA SER A 26 -20.28 6.21 -59.69
C SER A 26 -20.33 7.49 -58.84
N GLY A 27 -19.41 7.61 -57.92
CA GLY A 27 -19.15 8.81 -57.14
C GLY A 27 -18.00 8.46 -56.20
N ASP A 28 -16.79 8.89 -56.57
CA ASP A 28 -15.57 8.76 -55.76
C ASP A 28 -15.63 9.75 -54.60
N ASP A 29 -16.32 9.38 -53.53
CA ASP A 29 -16.11 9.97 -52.19
C ASP A 29 -15.39 8.93 -51.36
N GLU A 30 -14.06 9.06 -51.33
CA GLU A 30 -13.17 8.34 -50.45
C GLU A 30 -13.50 8.76 -49.01
N VAL A 31 -14.32 7.96 -48.33
CA VAL A 31 -14.54 8.15 -46.87
C VAL A 31 -13.24 7.79 -46.18
N THR A 32 -12.41 8.78 -45.93
CA THR A 32 -11.29 8.66 -44.99
C THR A 32 -11.86 8.32 -43.63
N PHE A 33 -11.75 7.05 -43.24
CA PHE A 33 -11.94 6.66 -41.86
C PHE A 33 -10.91 7.44 -41.03
N ASP A 34 -11.40 8.40 -40.30
CA ASP A 34 -10.63 9.12 -39.26
C ASP A 34 -9.98 8.03 -38.41
N GLN A 35 -8.67 7.86 -38.56
CA GLN A 35 -7.90 6.89 -37.80
C GLN A 35 -8.01 7.35 -36.36
N VAL A 36 -8.86 6.68 -35.54
CA VAL A 36 -8.82 6.81 -34.10
C VAL A 36 -7.34 6.61 -33.73
N PRO A 37 -6.67 7.64 -33.19
CA PRO A 37 -5.26 7.52 -32.89
C PRO A 37 -5.08 6.29 -32.01
N PRO A 38 -4.08 5.45 -32.28
CA PRO A 38 -3.85 4.26 -31.47
C PRO A 38 -3.75 4.72 -30.02
N VAL A 39 -4.62 4.18 -29.16
CA VAL A 39 -4.48 4.34 -27.72
C VAL A 39 -3.09 3.78 -27.41
N LEU A 40 -2.11 4.68 -27.25
CA LEU A 40 -0.78 4.30 -26.83
C LEU A 40 -0.95 3.57 -25.49
N GLN A 41 -0.84 2.25 -25.51
CA GLN A 41 -0.72 1.49 -24.27
C GLN A 41 0.57 1.98 -23.65
N GLU A 42 0.43 2.84 -22.66
CA GLU A 42 1.58 3.36 -21.93
C GLU A 42 2.26 2.19 -21.23
N VAL A 43 3.51 1.97 -21.62
CA VAL A 43 4.33 0.89 -21.05
C VAL A 43 4.63 1.24 -19.59
N PRO A 44 4.41 0.33 -18.65
CA PRO A 44 4.80 0.55 -17.27
C PRO A 44 6.26 0.96 -17.16
N PRO A 45 6.61 1.92 -16.28
CA PRO A 45 7.99 2.32 -16.08
C PRO A 45 8.84 1.12 -15.65
N ALA A 46 10.02 0.99 -16.26
CA ALA A 46 11.01 -0.02 -15.91
C ALA A 46 12.11 0.63 -15.06
N GLY A 47 12.36 0.07 -13.88
CA GLY A 47 13.40 0.56 -12.96
C GLY A 47 12.89 1.65 -12.03
N GLN A 48 12.84 2.91 -12.47
CA GLN A 48 12.40 4.04 -11.64
C GLN A 48 11.01 4.52 -12.06
N LEU A 49 10.24 5.01 -11.07
CA LEU A 49 8.99 5.73 -11.34
C LEU A 49 9.28 7.02 -12.12
N PRO A 50 8.34 7.50 -12.96
CA PRO A 50 8.51 8.77 -13.67
C PRO A 50 8.73 9.93 -12.70
N ASP A 51 9.46 10.94 -13.17
CA ASP A 51 9.54 12.22 -12.49
C ASP A 51 8.21 12.98 -12.60
N GLY A 52 8.04 14.00 -11.77
CA GLY A 52 6.85 14.85 -11.80
C GLY A 52 5.95 14.70 -10.59
N ILE A 53 6.03 13.58 -9.85
CA ILE A 53 5.36 13.41 -8.56
C ILE A 53 6.40 13.17 -7.47
N ILE A 54 6.37 13.98 -6.43
CA ILE A 54 7.30 13.91 -5.29
C ILE A 54 6.49 13.71 -4.02
N PRO A 55 6.62 12.55 -3.33
CA PRO A 55 6.03 12.34 -2.02
C PRO A 55 6.81 13.11 -0.95
N SER A 56 6.12 13.61 0.07
CA SER A 56 6.73 14.36 1.19
C SER A 56 6.42 13.77 2.57
N ALA A 57 5.24 13.19 2.75
CA ALA A 57 4.84 12.58 4.01
C ALA A 57 3.88 11.41 3.80
N TYR A 58 3.94 10.45 4.73
CA TYR A 58 3.02 9.33 4.82
C TYR A 58 2.34 9.31 6.19
N ARG A 59 1.03 9.11 6.19
CA ARG A 59 0.23 8.74 7.36
C ARG A 59 -0.33 7.36 7.09
N LEU A 60 0.06 6.39 7.91
CA LEU A 60 -0.26 4.98 7.72
C LEU A 60 -1.04 4.46 8.91
N ASP A 61 -2.29 4.11 8.69
CA ASP A 61 -3.18 3.49 9.65
C ASP A 61 -3.30 2.01 9.31
N LEU A 62 -3.00 1.13 10.28
CA LEU A 62 -3.03 -0.31 10.11
C LEU A 62 -3.91 -0.96 11.17
N TYR A 63 -4.67 -1.96 10.75
CA TYR A 63 -5.20 -2.98 11.66
C TYR A 63 -4.46 -4.29 11.41
N THR A 64 -3.79 -4.80 12.45
CA THR A 64 -2.96 -6.00 12.38
C THR A 64 -3.35 -6.98 13.48
N ASP A 65 -3.66 -8.22 13.11
CA ASP A 65 -3.85 -9.32 14.06
C ASP A 65 -2.89 -10.45 13.69
N PRO A 66 -1.87 -10.72 14.51
CA PRO A 66 -0.93 -11.82 14.24
C PRO A 66 -1.59 -13.19 14.10
N ALA A 67 -2.81 -13.38 14.64
CA ALA A 67 -3.55 -14.64 14.52
C ALA A 67 -4.24 -14.81 13.15
N GLN A 68 -4.43 -13.73 12.39
CA GLN A 68 -5.01 -13.77 11.04
C GLN A 68 -3.92 -13.96 9.97
N ASP A 69 -4.33 -14.13 8.71
CA ASP A 69 -3.41 -14.30 7.58
C ASP A 69 -3.26 -13.03 6.72
N GLU A 70 -4.05 -11.99 7.02
CA GLU A 70 -4.02 -10.71 6.33
C GLU A 70 -4.22 -9.54 7.30
N PHE A 71 -3.88 -8.35 6.83
CA PHE A 71 -4.07 -7.08 7.52
C PHE A 71 -4.81 -6.09 6.62
N THR A 72 -5.37 -5.05 7.23
CA THR A 72 -5.93 -3.91 6.50
C THR A 72 -5.14 -2.65 6.78
N GLY A 73 -5.14 -1.74 5.83
CA GLY A 73 -4.48 -0.46 5.95
C GLY A 73 -5.16 0.66 5.19
N ALA A 74 -4.94 1.86 5.67
CA ALA A 74 -5.21 3.08 4.95
C ALA A 74 -3.93 3.92 4.93
N VAL A 75 -3.56 4.43 3.77
CA VAL A 75 -2.40 5.32 3.63
C VAL A 75 -2.82 6.63 3.01
N GLU A 76 -2.38 7.71 3.62
CA GLU A 76 -2.40 9.05 3.06
C GLU A 76 -0.97 9.45 2.68
N ILE A 77 -0.78 9.86 1.43
CA ILE A 77 0.52 10.25 0.89
C ILE A 77 0.41 11.69 0.40
N ASP A 78 1.09 12.61 1.08
CA ASP A 78 1.19 13.98 0.60
C ASP A 78 2.17 14.01 -0.58
N ILE A 79 1.72 14.56 -1.70
CA ILE A 79 2.49 14.65 -2.93
C ILE A 79 2.50 16.09 -3.46
N THR A 80 3.55 16.41 -4.21
CA THR A 80 3.61 17.60 -5.05
C THR A 80 3.72 17.17 -6.50
N ALA A 81 2.80 17.62 -7.36
CA ALA A 81 2.80 17.37 -8.79
C ALA A 81 3.42 18.57 -9.54
N SER A 82 4.39 18.31 -10.42
CA SER A 82 5.04 19.37 -11.22
C SER A 82 4.18 19.90 -12.36
N GLU A 83 3.18 19.11 -12.79
CA GLU A 83 2.22 19.38 -13.85
C GLU A 83 0.94 18.57 -13.60
N PRO A 84 -0.17 18.77 -14.34
CA PRO A 84 -1.36 17.95 -14.19
C PRO A 84 -1.12 16.49 -14.61
N HIS A 85 -1.52 15.53 -13.76
CA HIS A 85 -1.37 14.09 -13.99
C HIS A 85 -2.71 13.35 -14.03
N ALA A 86 -3.11 12.82 -15.19
CA ALA A 86 -4.24 11.88 -15.30
C ALA A 86 -3.87 10.48 -14.81
N ARG A 87 -2.59 10.21 -14.61
CA ARG A 87 -2.03 8.94 -14.17
C ARG A 87 -0.88 9.15 -13.21
N ILE A 88 -0.92 8.43 -12.09
CA ILE A 88 0.17 8.41 -11.10
C ILE A 88 0.65 6.97 -10.93
N TRP A 89 1.94 6.75 -11.14
CA TRP A 89 2.60 5.47 -10.93
C TRP A 89 3.11 5.37 -9.51
N LEU A 90 2.98 4.17 -8.92
CA LEU A 90 3.47 3.84 -7.58
C LEU A 90 3.82 2.35 -7.53
N HIS A 91 4.35 1.89 -6.40
CA HIS A 91 4.63 0.47 -6.17
C HIS A 91 3.59 -0.14 -5.23
N SER A 92 3.16 -1.37 -5.55
CA SER A 92 2.20 -2.14 -4.76
C SER A 92 2.31 -3.63 -5.11
N ILE A 93 2.55 -4.48 -4.12
CA ILE A 93 2.62 -5.93 -4.30
C ILE A 93 1.61 -6.59 -3.35
N ASP A 94 0.77 -7.48 -3.91
CA ASP A 94 -0.21 -8.29 -3.19
C ASP A 94 -1.31 -7.52 -2.44
N HIS A 95 -1.44 -6.20 -2.64
CA HIS A 95 -2.54 -5.43 -2.07
C HIS A 95 -3.85 -5.64 -2.86
N SER A 96 -4.95 -5.84 -2.13
CA SER A 96 -6.32 -5.69 -2.63
C SER A 96 -6.78 -4.28 -2.33
N ILE A 97 -6.88 -3.42 -3.35
CA ILE A 97 -7.27 -2.02 -3.15
C ILE A 97 -8.78 -1.92 -3.02
N LEU A 98 -9.23 -1.36 -1.91
CA LEU A 98 -10.66 -1.16 -1.57
C LEU A 98 -11.15 0.18 -2.10
N SER A 99 -10.36 1.24 -1.94
CA SER A 99 -10.62 2.56 -2.47
C SER A 99 -9.32 3.30 -2.77
N ALA A 100 -9.35 4.20 -3.76
CA ALA A 100 -8.24 5.10 -4.04
C ALA A 100 -8.77 6.45 -4.55
N LYS A 101 -8.23 7.54 -4.02
CA LYS A 101 -8.59 8.90 -4.40
C LYS A 101 -7.45 9.89 -4.17
N ALA A 102 -7.53 11.05 -4.81
CA ALA A 102 -6.73 12.21 -4.47
C ALA A 102 -7.62 13.26 -3.82
N MET A 103 -7.20 13.81 -2.69
CA MET A 103 -7.79 14.99 -2.05
C MET A 103 -6.98 16.21 -2.46
N LEU A 104 -7.65 17.20 -3.03
CA LEU A 104 -7.03 18.45 -3.49
C LEU A 104 -6.98 19.49 -2.37
N GLU A 105 -6.20 20.56 -2.57
CA GLU A 105 -6.06 21.65 -1.58
C GLU A 105 -7.37 22.38 -1.25
N ASP A 106 -8.33 22.40 -2.18
CA ASP A 106 -9.67 22.97 -1.98
C ASP A 106 -10.64 22.04 -1.25
N GLY A 107 -10.20 20.83 -0.89
CA GLY A 107 -11.00 19.81 -0.23
C GLY A 107 -11.84 18.96 -1.19
N SER A 108 -11.76 19.19 -2.51
CA SER A 108 -12.42 18.31 -3.48
C SER A 108 -11.67 16.99 -3.64
N GLU A 109 -12.41 15.94 -4.04
CA GLU A 109 -11.88 14.60 -4.19
C GLU A 109 -11.97 14.13 -5.65
N LEU A 110 -10.91 13.49 -6.12
CA LEU A 110 -10.84 12.83 -7.41
C LEU A 110 -10.69 11.32 -7.17
N THR A 111 -11.69 10.54 -7.55
CA THR A 111 -11.63 9.08 -7.47
C THR A 111 -10.63 8.53 -8.49
N ALA A 112 -9.82 7.57 -8.07
CA ALA A 112 -8.87 6.88 -8.92
C ALA A 112 -9.31 5.44 -9.21
N THR A 113 -8.98 4.96 -10.41
CA THR A 113 -9.00 3.53 -10.73
C THR A 113 -7.60 2.97 -10.54
N PHE A 114 -7.46 2.00 -9.62
CA PHE A 114 -6.19 1.30 -9.42
C PHE A 114 -6.02 0.19 -10.46
N THR A 115 -4.85 0.12 -11.07
CA THR A 115 -4.48 -0.95 -11.99
C THR A 115 -3.11 -1.50 -11.60
N ARG A 116 -3.04 -2.80 -11.31
CA ARG A 116 -1.78 -3.50 -11.10
C ARG A 116 -1.11 -3.74 -12.47
N SER A 117 0.15 -3.38 -12.60
CA SER A 117 0.94 -3.76 -13.76
C SER A 117 1.34 -5.24 -13.66
N THR A 118 1.49 -5.88 -14.83
CA THR A 118 2.10 -7.21 -14.93
C THR A 118 3.63 -7.13 -15.04
N ALA A 119 4.20 -5.92 -15.05
CA ALA A 119 5.64 -5.73 -15.05
C ALA A 119 6.27 -6.17 -13.72
N ASP A 120 7.50 -6.67 -13.79
CA ASP A 120 8.30 -6.99 -12.61
C ASP A 120 8.50 -5.77 -11.72
N GLY A 121 8.69 -6.01 -10.41
CA GLY A 121 8.98 -4.96 -9.44
C GLY A 121 7.77 -4.32 -8.77
N GLY A 122 6.54 -4.79 -9.02
CA GLY A 122 5.33 -4.35 -8.31
C GLY A 122 4.89 -2.93 -8.67
N VAL A 123 5.19 -2.46 -9.88
CA VAL A 123 4.69 -1.18 -10.38
C VAL A 123 3.18 -1.26 -10.57
N SER A 124 2.46 -0.25 -10.15
CA SER A 124 1.02 -0.10 -10.25
C SER A 124 0.66 1.36 -10.58
N ARG A 125 -0.57 1.63 -10.94
CA ARG A 125 -0.99 2.97 -11.30
C ARG A 125 -2.35 3.34 -10.75
N LEU A 126 -2.53 4.63 -10.54
CA LEU A 126 -3.80 5.29 -10.28
C LEU A 126 -4.18 6.08 -11.54
N ASP A 127 -5.30 5.75 -12.16
CA ASP A 127 -5.86 6.46 -13.31
C ASP A 127 -7.01 7.36 -12.84
N PHE A 128 -6.95 8.65 -13.18
CA PHE A 128 -7.94 9.68 -12.82
C PHE A 128 -8.68 10.16 -14.06
N ALA A 129 -10.03 10.21 -14.02
CA ALA A 129 -10.84 10.75 -15.10
C ALA A 129 -10.62 12.25 -15.31
N THR A 130 -10.38 13.00 -14.22
CA THR A 130 -9.93 14.38 -14.21
C THR A 130 -8.49 14.39 -13.69
N PRO A 131 -7.53 14.99 -14.40
CA PRO A 131 -6.14 15.01 -13.94
C PRO A 131 -6.00 15.65 -12.55
N VAL A 132 -5.18 15.05 -11.71
CA VAL A 132 -4.69 15.69 -10.48
C VAL A 132 -3.93 16.94 -10.89
N PRO A 133 -4.29 18.15 -10.42
CA PRO A 133 -3.67 19.39 -10.87
C PRO A 133 -2.22 19.52 -10.42
N GLN A 134 -1.49 20.44 -11.05
CA GLN A 134 -0.19 20.88 -10.54
C GLN A 134 -0.33 21.44 -9.12
N GLY A 135 0.64 21.18 -8.25
CA GLY A 135 0.66 21.61 -6.86
C GLY A 135 0.54 20.46 -5.88
N ASN A 136 0.07 20.75 -4.68
CA ASN A 136 -0.03 19.77 -3.60
C ASN A 136 -1.38 19.05 -3.64
N SER A 137 -1.35 17.79 -3.30
CA SER A 137 -2.54 16.97 -3.04
C SER A 137 -2.17 15.79 -2.14
N THR A 138 -3.18 15.09 -1.64
CA THR A 138 -2.99 13.89 -0.81
C THR A 138 -3.64 12.71 -1.51
N LEU A 139 -2.85 11.69 -1.82
CA LEU A 139 -3.38 10.38 -2.25
C LEU A 139 -3.87 9.63 -1.03
N ILE A 140 -5.08 9.09 -1.08
CA ILE A 140 -5.68 8.29 -0.01
C ILE A 140 -6.02 6.93 -0.59
N ILE A 141 -5.46 5.86 0.00
CA ILE A 141 -5.62 4.50 -0.51
C ILE A 141 -5.98 3.58 0.65
N GLU A 142 -7.12 2.90 0.57
CA GLU A 142 -7.53 1.86 1.50
C GLU A 142 -7.31 0.49 0.87
N TYR A 143 -6.77 -0.46 1.64
CA TYR A 143 -6.37 -1.75 1.12
C TYR A 143 -6.38 -2.87 2.18
N SER A 144 -6.35 -4.13 1.71
CA SER A 144 -5.92 -5.28 2.50
C SER A 144 -4.73 -5.96 1.83
N ALA A 145 -3.94 -6.71 2.60
CA ALA A 145 -2.83 -7.49 2.07
C ALA A 145 -2.55 -8.71 2.95
N PRO A 146 -2.07 -9.82 2.37
CA PRO A 146 -1.64 -10.98 3.14
C PRO A 146 -0.33 -10.68 3.89
N TYR A 147 -0.13 -11.30 5.04
CA TYR A 147 1.20 -11.37 5.65
C TYR A 147 2.11 -12.23 4.79
N ASN A 148 3.37 -11.85 4.70
CA ASN A 148 4.36 -12.69 4.05
C ASN A 148 4.84 -13.80 5.02
N PHE A 149 5.14 -14.95 4.49
CA PHE A 149 5.76 -16.09 5.26
C PHE A 149 7.27 -16.19 5.03
N GLY A 150 7.82 -15.36 4.13
CA GLY A 150 9.26 -15.14 3.96
C GLY A 150 9.69 -13.85 4.66
N LEU A 151 11.00 -13.66 4.85
CA LEU A 151 11.56 -12.45 5.48
C LEU A 151 11.54 -11.27 4.50
N ALA A 152 10.34 -10.81 4.11
CA ALA A 152 10.15 -9.68 3.19
C ALA A 152 8.82 -8.97 3.47
N GLY A 153 8.78 -7.63 3.43
CA GLY A 153 7.60 -6.83 3.75
C GLY A 153 7.19 -6.98 5.22
N LEU A 154 5.89 -7.02 5.49
CA LEU A 154 5.34 -7.40 6.80
C LEU A 154 5.15 -8.90 6.83
N TYR A 155 5.99 -9.61 7.56
CA TYR A 155 5.99 -11.06 7.62
C TYR A 155 5.56 -11.60 8.98
N LYS A 156 5.03 -12.83 8.96
CA LYS A 156 4.61 -13.59 10.14
C LYS A 156 5.70 -14.53 10.58
N ALA A 157 5.97 -14.52 11.87
CA ALA A 157 6.89 -15.43 12.53
C ALA A 157 6.22 -16.07 13.75
N GLU A 158 6.65 -17.26 14.13
CA GLU A 158 6.11 -17.98 15.29
C GLU A 158 7.19 -18.28 16.33
N GLN A 159 6.83 -18.11 17.58
CA GLN A 159 7.66 -18.51 18.71
C GLN A 159 6.80 -19.24 19.74
N LYS A 160 7.00 -20.55 19.91
CA LYS A 160 6.23 -21.40 20.85
C LYS A 160 4.72 -21.26 20.66
N ASP A 161 4.24 -21.48 19.43
CA ASP A 161 2.84 -21.41 19.03
C ASP A 161 2.19 -20.01 19.22
N ARG A 162 2.99 -18.97 19.33
CA ARG A 162 2.54 -17.57 19.38
C ARG A 162 2.99 -16.84 18.14
N PRO A 163 2.05 -16.24 17.40
CA PRO A 163 2.38 -15.49 16.19
C PRO A 163 2.90 -14.10 16.53
N TYR A 164 3.84 -13.64 15.73
CA TYR A 164 4.43 -12.30 15.75
C TYR A 164 4.50 -11.76 14.33
N LEU A 165 4.41 -10.46 14.19
CA LEU A 165 4.64 -9.77 12.93
C LEU A 165 5.90 -8.93 13.04
N ALA A 166 6.67 -8.87 11.97
CA ALA A 166 7.82 -7.98 11.86
C ALA A 166 8.01 -7.53 10.41
N THR A 167 8.70 -6.42 10.22
CA THR A 167 9.05 -5.95 8.88
C THR A 167 10.50 -6.24 8.54
N GLN A 168 10.73 -6.65 7.30
CA GLN A 168 12.02 -6.62 6.62
C GLN A 168 11.77 -6.08 5.22
N MET A 169 12.22 -4.86 4.92
CA MET A 169 11.80 -4.16 3.71
C MET A 169 12.96 -3.73 2.80
N GLU A 170 14.20 -3.94 3.24
CA GLU A 170 15.37 -3.64 2.41
C GLU A 170 15.58 -4.75 1.36
N PRO A 171 15.82 -4.39 0.08
CA PRO A 171 15.92 -3.01 -0.41
C PRO A 171 14.62 -2.43 -1.00
N ILE A 172 13.60 -3.24 -1.34
CA ILE A 172 12.43 -2.85 -2.13
C ILE A 172 11.12 -3.51 -1.68
N ASP A 173 11.01 -3.95 -0.44
CA ASP A 173 9.84 -4.69 0.05
C ASP A 173 8.86 -3.83 0.88
N ALA A 174 9.07 -2.50 0.98
CA ALA A 174 8.07 -1.61 1.57
C ALA A 174 6.74 -1.61 0.78
N ARG A 175 6.81 -1.84 -0.52
CA ARG A 175 5.67 -2.04 -1.42
C ARG A 175 4.81 -3.28 -1.13
N ARG A 176 5.23 -4.14 -0.20
CA ARG A 176 4.43 -5.26 0.33
C ARG A 176 3.67 -4.89 1.61
N LEU A 177 4.12 -3.84 2.32
CA LEU A 177 3.43 -3.31 3.49
C LEU A 177 2.39 -2.27 3.07
N VAL A 178 2.72 -1.41 2.12
CA VAL A 178 1.94 -0.23 1.78
C VAL A 178 2.10 0.18 0.31
N PRO A 179 1.02 0.53 -0.41
CA PRO A 179 1.13 1.20 -1.69
C PRO A 179 1.92 2.50 -1.54
N SER A 180 3.04 2.67 -2.25
CA SER A 180 4.00 3.74 -1.97
C SER A 180 4.91 4.08 -3.16
N PHE A 181 5.61 5.21 -3.06
CA PHE A 181 6.73 5.55 -3.93
C PHE A 181 8.01 4.91 -3.35
N ASP A 182 8.11 3.58 -3.46
CA ASP A 182 9.12 2.75 -2.81
C ASP A 182 10.45 2.78 -3.58
N GLU A 183 11.12 3.93 -3.52
CA GLU A 183 12.44 4.17 -4.11
C GLU A 183 13.37 4.89 -3.13
N PRO A 184 14.64 4.51 -3.04
CA PRO A 184 15.59 5.11 -2.10
C PRO A 184 15.82 6.62 -2.28
N ARG A 185 15.50 7.17 -3.45
CA ARG A 185 15.60 8.61 -3.72
C ARG A 185 14.59 9.44 -2.94
N PHE A 186 13.45 8.84 -2.54
CA PHE A 186 12.44 9.51 -1.75
C PHE A 186 12.67 9.28 -0.25
N LYS A 187 12.97 10.37 0.45
CA LYS A 187 13.01 10.42 1.92
C LYS A 187 11.80 11.20 2.37
N THR A 188 10.97 10.58 3.17
CA THR A 188 9.71 11.15 3.62
C THR A 188 9.52 10.96 5.12
N SER A 189 8.69 11.78 5.74
CA SER A 189 8.29 11.55 7.12
C SER A 189 7.15 10.53 7.19
N TRP A 190 7.13 9.72 8.26
CA TRP A 190 6.14 8.67 8.47
C TRP A 190 5.46 8.84 9.83
N THR A 191 4.14 8.83 9.81
CA THR A 191 3.30 8.77 11.02
C THR A 191 2.52 7.48 10.99
N LEU A 192 2.71 6.61 11.99
CA LEU A 192 2.04 5.33 12.08
C LEU A 192 1.00 5.34 13.20
N THR A 193 -0.18 4.82 12.88
CA THR A 193 -1.21 4.41 13.83
C THR A 193 -1.49 2.93 13.60
N VAL A 194 -1.40 2.11 14.64
CA VAL A 194 -1.57 0.66 14.53
C VAL A 194 -2.56 0.17 15.57
N ALA A 195 -3.64 -0.45 15.11
CA ALA A 195 -4.58 -1.15 15.97
C ALA A 195 -4.31 -2.67 15.92
N THR A 196 -4.43 -3.34 17.07
CA THR A 196 -4.20 -4.78 17.22
C THR A 196 -5.02 -5.34 18.38
N PRO A 197 -5.38 -6.62 18.41
CA PRO A 197 -6.04 -7.24 19.55
C PRO A 197 -5.27 -7.03 20.86
N ALA A 198 -6.00 -6.90 21.97
CA ALA A 198 -5.41 -6.74 23.30
C ALA A 198 -4.41 -7.86 23.63
N GLY A 199 -3.34 -7.50 24.34
CA GLY A 199 -2.24 -8.42 24.69
C GLY A 199 -1.03 -8.31 23.77
N ASN A 200 -1.16 -7.70 22.59
CA ASN A 200 -0.03 -7.39 21.73
C ASN A 200 0.64 -6.06 22.10
N GLN A 201 1.93 -5.98 21.86
CA GLN A 201 2.71 -4.74 21.86
C GLN A 201 3.00 -4.34 20.40
N VAL A 202 3.15 -3.04 20.17
CA VAL A 202 3.51 -2.49 18.88
C VAL A 202 4.80 -1.66 19.02
N ILE A 203 5.74 -1.91 18.12
CA ILE A 203 7.04 -1.24 18.10
C ILE A 203 7.24 -0.67 16.70
N THR A 204 7.60 0.62 16.62
CA THR A 204 7.93 1.30 15.36
C THR A 204 9.14 2.21 15.53
N ASN A 205 9.56 2.90 14.44
CA ASN A 205 10.61 3.92 14.48
C ASN A 205 10.25 5.11 15.38
N GLY A 206 8.95 5.46 15.49
CA GLY A 206 8.47 6.59 16.28
C GLY A 206 8.33 6.29 17.75
N ALA A 207 8.43 7.31 18.61
CA ALA A 207 8.07 7.18 20.02
C ALA A 207 6.54 7.03 20.16
N LEU A 208 6.09 6.16 21.05
CA LEU A 208 4.67 6.02 21.39
C LEU A 208 4.14 7.34 21.98
N LYS A 209 3.09 7.89 21.38
CA LYS A 209 2.41 9.12 21.82
C LYS A 209 1.16 8.84 22.65
N ALA A 210 0.35 7.88 22.19
CA ALA A 210 -0.91 7.53 22.82
C ALA A 210 -1.24 6.06 22.61
N GLN A 211 -2.00 5.51 23.54
CA GLN A 211 -2.59 4.18 23.46
C GLN A 211 -4.04 4.30 23.91
N THR A 212 -4.97 3.78 23.09
CA THR A 212 -6.40 3.89 23.31
C THR A 212 -7.07 2.55 23.10
N THR A 213 -7.95 2.14 24.00
CA THR A 213 -8.80 0.98 23.78
C THR A 213 -9.98 1.39 22.90
N LEU A 214 -10.20 0.65 21.82
CA LEU A 214 -11.32 0.84 20.91
C LEU A 214 -12.56 0.09 21.39
N ASP A 215 -13.72 0.37 20.80
CA ASP A 215 -15.01 -0.19 21.21
C ASP A 215 -15.08 -1.73 21.03
N ASP A 216 -14.32 -2.29 20.10
CA ASP A 216 -14.20 -3.73 19.85
C ASP A 216 -13.21 -4.43 20.80
N GLY A 217 -12.58 -3.68 21.72
CA GLY A 217 -11.59 -4.17 22.67
C GLY A 217 -10.16 -4.25 22.12
N SER A 218 -9.93 -3.92 20.88
CA SER A 218 -8.58 -3.78 20.32
C SER A 218 -7.89 -2.55 20.90
N ILE A 219 -6.57 -2.51 20.76
CA ILE A 219 -5.74 -1.40 21.27
C ILE A 219 -5.14 -0.67 20.05
N GLN A 220 -5.39 0.63 19.98
CA GLN A 220 -4.76 1.52 19.01
C GLN A 220 -3.53 2.17 19.62
N PHE A 221 -2.41 2.12 18.90
CA PHE A 221 -1.14 2.75 19.24
C PHE A 221 -0.85 3.86 18.24
N GLN A 222 -0.66 5.08 18.72
CA GLN A 222 -0.30 6.24 17.90
C GLN A 222 1.16 6.63 18.16
N PHE A 223 1.92 6.80 17.09
CA PHE A 223 3.35 7.08 17.17
C PHE A 223 3.70 8.50 16.70
N ALA A 224 4.82 8.99 17.18
CA ALA A 224 5.38 10.24 16.71
C ALA A 224 5.86 10.11 15.26
N THR A 225 5.66 11.17 14.49
CA THR A 225 6.22 11.28 13.15
C THR A 225 7.73 11.11 13.17
N THR A 226 8.25 10.31 12.24
CA THR A 226 9.69 10.11 12.08
C THR A 226 10.35 11.37 11.49
N ARG A 227 11.67 11.42 11.51
CA ARG A 227 12.41 12.24 10.55
C ARG A 227 12.20 11.65 9.15
N GLU A 228 12.63 12.37 8.12
CA GLU A 228 12.63 11.85 6.76
C GLU A 228 13.55 10.63 6.65
N ILE A 229 12.95 9.49 6.28
CA ILE A 229 13.63 8.22 6.06
C ILE A 229 13.13 7.60 4.75
N GLN A 230 13.92 6.70 4.18
CA GLN A 230 13.49 5.89 3.05
C GLN A 230 12.39 4.89 3.51
N SER A 231 11.52 4.48 2.59
CA SER A 231 10.43 3.53 2.83
C SER A 231 10.91 2.22 3.44
N TYR A 232 12.02 1.67 2.97
CA TYR A 232 12.58 0.40 3.47
C TYR A 232 13.10 0.46 4.91
N LEU A 233 13.28 1.66 5.49
CA LEU A 233 13.68 1.85 6.90
C LEU A 233 12.48 1.93 7.86
N VAL A 234 11.25 1.92 7.36
CA VAL A 234 10.06 1.89 8.21
C VAL A 234 10.00 0.53 8.92
N ALA A 235 10.03 0.54 10.23
CA ALA A 235 10.02 -0.66 11.04
C ALA A 235 8.67 -0.80 11.77
N LEU A 236 8.14 -2.03 11.78
CA LEU A 236 6.97 -2.41 12.54
C LEU A 236 7.19 -3.81 13.11
N ALA A 237 6.90 -3.98 14.40
CA ALA A 237 6.77 -5.29 15.01
C ALA A 237 5.52 -5.32 15.88
N VAL A 238 4.73 -6.40 15.78
CA VAL A 238 3.48 -6.61 16.53
C VAL A 238 3.45 -8.02 17.10
N GLY A 239 3.07 -8.14 18.36
CA GLY A 239 2.93 -9.45 18.99
C GLY A 239 2.94 -9.39 20.51
N PRO A 240 2.80 -10.53 21.19
CA PRO A 240 2.81 -10.64 22.63
C PRO A 240 4.25 -10.54 23.19
N TYR A 241 4.88 -9.37 23.04
CA TYR A 241 6.23 -9.14 23.54
C TYR A 241 6.25 -8.85 25.02
N ASP A 242 7.25 -9.40 25.73
CA ASP A 242 7.68 -8.92 27.04
C ASP A 242 8.48 -7.63 26.86
N LEU A 243 8.23 -6.66 27.75
CA LEU A 243 8.83 -5.34 27.72
C LEU A 243 9.76 -5.17 28.93
N ARG A 244 10.95 -4.63 28.70
CA ARG A 244 11.87 -4.22 29.75
C ARG A 244 12.24 -2.77 29.57
N ASP A 245 12.07 -1.97 30.61
CA ASP A 245 12.62 -0.63 30.70
C ASP A 245 14.11 -0.73 31.03
N GLY A 246 14.97 -0.31 30.11
CA GLY A 246 16.42 -0.20 30.29
C GLY A 246 16.86 1.17 30.79
N GLY A 247 15.89 2.05 31.15
CA GLY A 247 16.18 3.39 31.62
C GLY A 247 16.40 4.39 30.51
N VAL A 248 17.34 5.28 30.69
CA VAL A 248 17.59 6.40 29.78
C VAL A 248 19.07 6.47 29.44
N LEU A 249 19.38 6.47 28.16
CA LEU A 249 20.75 6.76 27.68
C LEU A 249 21.02 8.27 27.81
N PRO A 250 22.03 8.68 28.61
CA PRO A 250 22.30 10.09 28.82
C PRO A 250 22.76 10.79 27.53
N PRO A 251 22.68 12.12 27.49
CA PRO A 251 23.31 12.90 26.41
C PRO A 251 24.81 12.60 26.30
N ASN A 252 25.36 12.75 25.10
CA ASN A 252 26.79 12.65 24.84
C ASN A 252 27.23 13.72 23.82
N GLU A 253 28.48 13.72 23.42
CA GLU A 253 29.06 14.70 22.47
C GLU A 253 28.34 14.73 21.11
N ILE A 254 27.76 13.60 20.67
CA ILE A 254 27.07 13.48 19.38
C ILE A 254 25.57 13.76 19.53
N ARG A 255 24.99 13.43 20.69
CA ARG A 255 23.58 13.50 20.95
C ARG A 255 23.28 14.36 22.18
N ALA A 256 22.77 15.57 21.95
CA ALA A 256 22.50 16.54 23.02
C ALA A 256 21.29 16.20 23.93
N ARG A 257 20.47 15.17 23.59
CA ARG A 257 19.30 14.78 24.37
C ARG A 257 19.41 13.37 24.93
N ALA A 258 18.80 13.15 26.07
CA ALA A 258 18.59 11.82 26.62
C ALA A 258 17.58 11.01 25.75
N VAL A 259 17.78 9.70 25.66
CA VAL A 259 16.91 8.80 24.90
C VAL A 259 16.45 7.66 25.78
N PRO A 260 15.12 7.40 25.89
CA PRO A 260 14.62 6.22 26.55
C PRO A 260 15.15 4.95 25.89
N PHE A 261 15.55 3.99 26.69
CA PHE A 261 16.03 2.69 26.22
C PHE A 261 15.09 1.60 26.71
N ARG A 262 14.58 0.79 25.78
CA ARG A 262 13.65 -0.30 26.08
C ARG A 262 14.03 -1.53 25.29
N GLY A 263 13.98 -2.69 25.95
CA GLY A 263 14.14 -3.98 25.33
C GLY A 263 12.79 -4.67 25.11
N PHE A 264 12.69 -5.40 24.02
CA PHE A 264 11.55 -6.25 23.70
C PHE A 264 12.03 -7.68 23.45
N ALA A 265 11.34 -8.66 24.01
CA ALA A 265 11.61 -10.07 23.76
C ALA A 265 10.28 -10.82 23.55
N PRO A 266 10.26 -11.92 22.82
CA PRO A 266 9.09 -12.79 22.74
C PRO A 266 8.62 -13.19 24.14
N ALA A 267 7.30 -13.33 24.32
CA ALA A 267 6.68 -13.63 25.62
C ALA A 267 7.36 -14.82 26.34
N GLY A 268 7.67 -14.63 27.61
CA GLY A 268 8.40 -15.59 28.47
C GLY A 268 9.92 -15.58 28.27
N LYS A 269 10.46 -14.53 27.60
CA LYS A 269 11.90 -14.35 27.36
C LYS A 269 12.46 -13.06 27.96
N ARG A 270 11.74 -12.42 28.87
CA ARG A 270 12.12 -11.14 29.48
C ARG A 270 13.51 -11.19 30.10
N ASP A 271 13.85 -12.32 30.74
CA ASP A 271 15.12 -12.47 31.45
C ASP A 271 16.34 -12.41 30.50
N GLN A 272 16.15 -12.77 29.22
CA GLN A 272 17.20 -12.64 28.20
C GLN A 272 17.58 -11.20 27.89
N LEU A 273 16.74 -10.23 28.27
CA LEU A 273 17.02 -8.81 28.14
C LEU A 273 17.90 -8.25 29.31
N GLU A 274 18.26 -9.10 30.29
CA GLU A 274 19.13 -8.69 31.40
C GLU A 274 20.61 -8.70 31.03
N GLU A 275 20.96 -9.53 30.05
CA GLU A 275 22.34 -9.75 29.59
C GLU A 275 22.69 -8.87 28.37
N ALA A 276 21.72 -8.14 27.80
CA ALA A 276 21.90 -7.28 26.63
C ALA A 276 22.15 -5.82 27.05
#